data_cd208809fb81f9c2876c5a961b40d56a
#
_entry.id   cd208809fb81f9c2876c5a961b40d56a
#
_cell.length_a   1.000
_cell.length_b   1.000
_cell.length_c   1.000
_cell.angle_alpha   90.00
_cell.angle_beta   90.00
_cell.angle_gamma   90.00
#
_symmetry.space_group_name_H-M   'P 1'
#
loop_
_entity.id
_entity.type
_entity.pdbx_description
1 polymer ?
#
loop_
_entity_poly.entity_id
_entity_poly.type
_entity_poly.pdbx_seq_one_letter_code
_entity_poly.pdbx_strand_id
1 'polypeptide(L)'
;LGSKNKLKRFKENETFANVIQPTREEVINNFSYKGKWHSFFGNNHPIVLELGCGKGEYTVALSQKNPDKNFIGIDIKGARFWRGAKTALEEDLNNVAFIRTQIELIDFIFAENEVDEIWITF
;
A
#
# COMPACT_ATOMS: atom_id res chain seq x y z
N LEU A 1 -6.05 6.47 -22.51
CA LEU A 1 -5.32 5.73 -21.47
C LEU A 1 -3.97 5.23 -21.97
N GLY A 2 -3.10 6.08 -22.39
CA GLY A 2 -1.77 5.71 -22.79
C GLY A 2 -0.75 6.03 -21.69
N SER A 3 0.50 6.08 -22.07
CA SER A 3 1.62 6.39 -21.18
C SER A 3 1.46 7.77 -20.50
N LYS A 4 0.77 8.70 -21.13
CA LYS A 4 0.53 10.04 -20.58
C LYS A 4 -0.27 9.99 -19.29
N ASN A 5 -1.38 9.23 -19.24
CA ASN A 5 -2.17 9.06 -18.02
C ASN A 5 -1.43 8.26 -16.98
N LYS A 6 -0.68 7.27 -17.40
CA LYS A 6 0.13 6.45 -16.51
C LYS A 6 1.17 7.30 -15.79
N LEU A 7 1.86 8.17 -16.52
CA LEU A 7 2.86 9.06 -15.95
C LEU A 7 2.22 10.08 -15.00
N LYS A 8 1.08 10.63 -15.38
CA LYS A 8 0.35 11.58 -14.54
C LYS A 8 -0.05 10.93 -13.21
N ARG A 9 -0.60 9.71 -13.26
CA ARG A 9 -1.02 8.99 -12.04
C ARG A 9 0.17 8.66 -11.15
N PHE A 10 1.29 8.28 -11.75
CA PHE A 10 2.51 8.02 -10.99
C PHE A 10 2.97 9.27 -10.22
N LYS A 11 2.92 10.43 -10.87
CA LYS A 11 3.29 11.69 -10.24
C LYS A 11 2.31 12.10 -9.14
N GLU A 12 1.02 11.89 -9.34
CA GLU A 12 0.03 12.18 -8.31
C GLU A 12 0.26 11.30 -7.08
N ASN A 13 0.59 10.03 -7.29
CA ASN A 13 0.89 9.10 -6.19
C ASN A 13 2.01 9.64 -5.29
N GLU A 14 2.96 10.38 -5.84
CA GLU A 14 4.05 10.96 -5.06
C GLU A 14 3.55 11.98 -4.04
N THR A 15 2.37 12.55 -4.25
CA THR A 15 1.77 13.53 -3.35
C THR A 15 0.82 12.91 -2.33
N PHE A 16 0.48 11.64 -2.48
CA PHE A 16 -0.51 10.98 -1.63
C PHE A 16 0.15 10.42 -0.37
N ALA A 17 -0.37 10.82 0.80
CA ALA A 17 0.17 10.36 2.10
C ALA A 17 0.02 8.85 2.30
N ASN A 18 -0.95 8.23 1.62
CA ASN A 18 -1.22 6.80 1.73
C ASN A 18 -0.53 5.96 0.64
N VAL A 19 0.39 6.55 -0.12
CA VAL A 19 1.13 5.84 -1.17
C VAL A 19 2.62 5.95 -0.90
N ILE A 20 3.31 4.82 -0.98
CA ILE A 20 4.74 4.73 -0.78
C ILE A 20 5.36 4.10 -2.02
N GLN A 21 6.26 4.82 -2.67
CA GLN A 21 6.92 4.39 -3.91
C GLN A 21 8.44 4.39 -3.72
N PRO A 22 8.97 3.45 -2.92
CA PRO A 22 10.40 3.40 -2.65
C PRO A 22 11.18 2.88 -3.85
N THR A 23 12.43 3.27 -3.94
CA THR A 23 13.36 2.63 -4.88
C THR A 23 13.74 1.25 -4.36
N ARG A 24 14.26 0.39 -5.26
CA ARG A 24 14.73 -0.93 -4.85
C ARG A 24 15.84 -0.80 -3.78
N GLU A 25 16.74 0.17 -3.94
CA GLU A 25 17.82 0.38 -2.97
C GLU A 25 17.27 0.78 -1.58
N GLU A 26 16.30 1.66 -1.55
CA GLU A 26 15.66 2.06 -0.29
C GLU A 26 15.04 0.86 0.41
N VAL A 27 14.40 -0.02 -0.34
CA VAL A 27 13.77 -1.22 0.20
C VAL A 27 14.82 -2.17 0.78
N ILE A 28 15.87 -2.47 0.00
CA ILE A 28 16.86 -3.50 0.38
C ILE A 28 17.76 -3.03 1.52
N ASN A 29 18.19 -1.77 1.50
CA ASN A 29 19.22 -1.31 2.44
C ASN A 29 18.68 -0.99 3.82
N ASN A 30 17.58 -0.26 3.91
CA ASN A 30 17.01 0.08 5.21
C ASN A 30 15.66 0.77 5.02
N PHE A 31 14.63 -0.03 4.79
CA PHE A 31 13.30 0.53 4.57
C PHE A 31 12.78 1.19 5.85
N SER A 32 12.42 2.46 5.75
CA SER A 32 12.11 3.31 6.90
C SER A 32 10.90 2.85 7.73
N TYR A 33 9.94 2.16 7.12
CA TYR A 33 8.75 1.72 7.84
C TYR A 33 8.80 0.27 8.32
N LYS A 34 9.87 -0.46 8.02
CA LYS A 34 10.01 -1.84 8.50
C LYS A 34 9.99 -1.87 10.03
N GLY A 35 9.06 -2.62 10.60
CA GLY A 35 8.87 -2.70 12.04
C GLY A 35 8.14 -1.49 12.62
N LYS A 36 7.70 -0.54 11.79
CA LYS A 36 7.08 0.72 12.23
C LYS A 36 5.73 0.98 11.56
N TRP A 37 5.11 -0.05 11.01
CA TRP A 37 3.83 0.13 10.31
C TRP A 37 2.70 0.54 11.27
N HIS A 38 2.73 0.09 12.51
CA HIS A 38 1.76 0.55 13.50
C HIS A 38 1.92 2.04 13.78
N SER A 39 3.16 2.54 13.80
CA SER A 39 3.40 3.99 13.91
C SER A 39 2.87 4.75 12.70
N PHE A 40 3.05 4.16 11.50
CA PHE A 40 2.54 4.77 10.28
C PHE A 40 1.02 4.96 10.35
N PHE A 41 0.29 3.93 10.78
CA PHE A 41 -1.17 4.00 10.91
C PHE A 41 -1.63 4.70 12.19
N GLY A 42 -0.78 4.85 13.17
CA GLY A 42 -1.12 5.48 14.44
C GLY A 42 -1.96 4.62 15.37
N ASN A 43 -1.90 3.30 15.22
CA ASN A 43 -2.64 2.37 16.07
C ASN A 43 -1.95 1.00 16.11
N ASN A 44 -2.48 0.08 16.90
CA ASN A 44 -1.97 -1.29 17.03
C ASN A 44 -2.90 -2.33 16.40
N HIS A 45 -3.74 -1.90 15.48
CA HIS A 45 -4.68 -2.83 14.82
C HIS A 45 -3.93 -3.85 13.95
N PRO A 46 -4.53 -5.03 13.71
CA PRO A 46 -3.92 -6.02 12.82
C PRO A 46 -3.63 -5.45 11.43
N ILE A 47 -2.56 -5.92 10.82
CA ILE A 47 -2.14 -5.50 9.48
C ILE A 47 -2.43 -6.62 8.49
N VAL A 48 -3.18 -6.30 7.45
CA VAL A 48 -3.58 -7.21 6.39
C VAL A 48 -2.94 -6.74 5.08
N LEU A 49 -2.24 -7.63 4.40
CA LEU A 49 -1.65 -7.35 3.09
C LEU A 49 -2.50 -7.93 1.97
N GLU A 50 -2.60 -7.20 0.88
CA GLU A 50 -3.08 -7.73 -0.38
C GLU A 50 -1.96 -7.66 -1.40
N LEU A 51 -1.47 -8.81 -1.85
CA LEU A 51 -0.41 -8.90 -2.84
C LEU A 51 -1.01 -8.91 -4.24
N GLY A 52 -0.51 -8.04 -5.11
CA GLY A 52 -1.05 -7.89 -6.45
C GLY A 52 -2.37 -7.13 -6.44
N CYS A 53 -2.44 -6.01 -5.73
CA CYS A 53 -3.71 -5.32 -5.50
C CYS A 53 -4.33 -4.64 -6.74
N GLY A 54 -3.59 -4.53 -7.83
CA GLY A 54 -4.11 -3.93 -9.05
C GLY A 54 -4.63 -2.53 -8.85
N LYS A 55 -5.91 -2.30 -9.12
CA LYS A 55 -6.55 -0.98 -8.96
C LYS A 55 -6.77 -0.59 -7.50
N GLY A 56 -6.59 -1.52 -6.56
CA GLY A 56 -6.76 -1.26 -5.14
C GLY A 56 -8.21 -1.22 -4.66
N GLU A 57 -9.16 -1.51 -5.51
CA GLU A 57 -10.59 -1.42 -5.17
C GLU A 57 -10.97 -2.41 -4.08
N TYR A 58 -10.43 -3.63 -4.13
CA TYR A 58 -10.71 -4.64 -3.11
C TYR A 58 -10.09 -4.26 -1.78
N THR A 59 -8.85 -3.74 -1.80
CA THR A 59 -8.18 -3.27 -0.58
C THR A 59 -9.00 -2.18 0.09
N VAL A 60 -9.48 -1.22 -0.69
CA VAL A 60 -10.32 -0.13 -0.17
C VAL A 60 -11.64 -0.67 0.39
N ALA A 61 -12.30 -1.58 -0.33
CA ALA A 61 -13.56 -2.16 0.13
C ALA A 61 -13.40 -2.88 1.47
N LEU A 62 -12.31 -3.62 1.63
CA LEU A 62 -12.01 -4.29 2.91
C LEU A 62 -11.76 -3.30 4.02
N SER A 63 -11.06 -2.20 3.74
CA SER A 63 -10.79 -1.18 4.75
C SER A 63 -12.06 -0.50 5.23
N GLN A 64 -13.00 -0.26 4.33
CA GLN A 64 -14.30 0.34 4.66
C GLN A 64 -15.12 -0.54 5.61
N LYS A 65 -15.04 -1.86 5.41
CA LYS A 65 -15.81 -2.82 6.20
C LYS A 65 -15.14 -3.21 7.50
N ASN A 66 -13.87 -2.95 7.64
CA ASN A 66 -13.08 -3.37 8.80
C ASN A 66 -12.25 -2.21 9.35
N PRO A 67 -12.90 -1.23 9.98
CA PRO A 67 -12.17 -0.06 10.51
C PRO A 67 -11.22 -0.41 11.66
N ASP A 68 -11.33 -1.61 12.21
CA ASP A 68 -10.46 -2.11 13.27
C ASP A 68 -9.21 -2.83 12.75
N LYS A 69 -8.97 -2.81 11.45
CA LYS A 69 -7.79 -3.40 10.82
C LYS A 69 -7.14 -2.41 9.88
N ASN A 70 -5.84 -2.59 9.65
CA ASN A 70 -5.09 -1.80 8.68
C ASN A 70 -4.82 -2.63 7.43
N PHE A 71 -4.98 -2.04 6.26
CA PHE A 71 -4.83 -2.74 4.98
C PHE A 71 -3.73 -2.10 4.16
N ILE A 72 -2.86 -2.94 3.58
CA ILE A 72 -1.79 -2.49 2.69
C ILE A 72 -1.88 -3.27 1.39
N GLY A 73 -2.08 -2.55 0.28
CA GLY A 73 -2.07 -3.13 -1.05
C GLY A 73 -0.69 -2.98 -1.68
N ILE A 74 -0.18 -4.04 -2.29
CA ILE A 74 1.12 -4.04 -2.93
C ILE A 74 0.98 -4.41 -4.40
N ASP A 75 1.58 -3.60 -5.27
CA ASP A 75 1.67 -3.90 -6.70
C ASP A 75 2.89 -3.18 -7.26
N ILE A 76 3.51 -3.79 -8.26
CA ILE A 76 4.65 -3.15 -8.94
C ILE A 76 4.17 -2.03 -9.88
N LYS A 77 2.92 -2.05 -10.28
CA LYS A 77 2.34 -1.06 -11.19
C LYS A 77 1.56 -0.01 -10.41
N GLY A 78 2.28 0.96 -9.85
CA GLY A 78 1.68 2.01 -9.02
C GLY A 78 0.58 2.80 -9.71
N ALA A 79 0.67 2.99 -11.02
CA ALA A 79 -0.37 3.70 -11.76
C ALA A 79 -1.73 2.99 -11.70
N ARG A 80 -1.75 1.68 -11.43
CA ARG A 80 -3.00 0.93 -11.31
C ARG A 80 -3.70 1.20 -10.00
N PHE A 81 -2.98 1.19 -8.88
CA PHE A 81 -3.61 1.40 -7.56
C PHE A 81 -3.85 2.88 -7.24
N TRP A 82 -3.44 3.79 -8.12
CA TRP A 82 -3.77 5.21 -8.00
C TRP A 82 -5.27 5.42 -7.70
N ARG A 83 -6.14 4.65 -8.37
CA ARG A 83 -7.59 4.78 -8.16
C ARG A 83 -8.00 4.46 -6.73
N GLY A 84 -7.50 3.36 -6.17
CA GLY A 84 -7.80 2.98 -4.79
C GLY A 84 -7.27 4.01 -3.80
N ALA A 85 -6.03 4.46 -4.00
CA ALA A 85 -5.41 5.44 -3.13
C ALA A 85 -6.19 6.76 -3.13
N LYS A 86 -6.58 7.23 -4.31
CA LYS A 86 -7.36 8.47 -4.43
C LYS A 86 -8.73 8.35 -3.76
N THR A 87 -9.42 7.24 -3.96
CA THR A 87 -10.71 6.99 -3.31
C THR A 87 -10.56 7.00 -1.78
N ALA A 88 -9.53 6.34 -1.26
CA ALA A 88 -9.31 6.31 0.17
C ALA A 88 -9.08 7.70 0.75
N LEU A 89 -8.33 8.54 0.05
CA LEU A 89 -8.11 9.92 0.48
C LEU A 89 -9.40 10.75 0.43
N GLU A 90 -10.19 10.58 -0.63
CA GLU A 90 -11.45 11.30 -0.79
C GLU A 90 -12.48 10.91 0.27
N GLU A 91 -12.43 9.67 0.76
CA GLU A 91 -13.35 9.17 1.76
C GLU A 91 -12.76 9.17 3.18
N ASP A 92 -11.61 9.79 3.37
CA ASP A 92 -10.92 9.90 4.67
C ASP A 92 -10.69 8.53 5.34
N LEU A 93 -10.32 7.53 4.56
CA LEU A 93 -9.99 6.21 5.10
C LEU A 93 -8.56 6.21 5.61
N ASN A 94 -8.39 6.10 6.92
CA ASN A 94 -7.08 6.17 7.56
C ASN A 94 -6.41 4.81 7.77
N ASN A 95 -7.09 3.74 7.39
CA ASN A 95 -6.64 2.38 7.63
C ASN A 95 -6.25 1.63 6.35
N VAL A 96 -5.80 2.35 5.33
CA VAL A 96 -5.36 1.75 4.07
C VAL A 96 -4.19 2.52 3.49
N ALA A 97 -3.21 1.79 2.96
CA ALA A 97 -2.06 2.35 2.28
C ALA A 97 -1.68 1.46 1.10
N PHE A 98 -0.89 2.00 0.18
CA PHE A 98 -0.44 1.28 -1.00
C PHE A 98 1.05 1.43 -1.16
N ILE A 99 1.73 0.35 -1.54
CA ILE A 99 3.17 0.33 -1.75
C ILE A 99 3.46 -0.16 -3.16
N ARG A 100 4.24 0.61 -3.91
CA ARG A 100 4.74 0.19 -5.21
C ARG A 100 6.07 -0.53 -5.02
N THR A 101 6.03 -1.85 -5.12
CA THR A 101 7.24 -2.66 -5.00
C THR A 101 6.98 -4.05 -5.59
N GLN A 102 8.07 -4.78 -5.81
CA GLN A 102 7.98 -6.19 -6.20
C GLN A 102 7.59 -7.02 -4.97
N ILE A 103 6.70 -7.98 -5.18
CA ILE A 103 6.21 -8.86 -4.10
C ILE A 103 7.36 -9.62 -3.43
N GLU A 104 8.38 -10.00 -4.20
CA GLU A 104 9.54 -10.73 -3.70
C GLU A 104 10.31 -9.97 -2.62
N LEU A 105 10.10 -8.66 -2.50
CA LEU A 105 10.83 -7.82 -1.56
C LEU A 105 10.08 -7.58 -0.24
N ILE A 106 8.97 -8.25 0.00
CA ILE A 106 8.15 -7.99 1.20
C ILE A 106 8.91 -8.22 2.51
N ASP A 107 9.88 -9.14 2.51
CA ASP A 107 10.69 -9.40 3.72
C ASP A 107 11.55 -8.20 4.11
N PHE A 108 11.81 -7.30 3.16
CA PHE A 108 12.56 -6.08 3.44
C PHE A 108 11.64 -4.94 3.90
N ILE A 109 10.33 -5.09 3.70
CA ILE A 109 9.35 -4.04 3.98
C ILE A 109 8.67 -4.24 5.32
N PHE A 110 8.50 -5.50 5.74
CA PHE A 110 7.85 -5.84 6.99
C PHE A 110 8.81 -6.63 7.88
N ALA A 111 8.78 -6.33 9.17
CA ALA A 111 9.50 -7.09 10.16
C ALA A 111 8.79 -8.41 10.46
N GLU A 112 9.50 -9.35 11.09
CA GLU A 112 8.91 -10.60 11.52
C GLU A 112 7.70 -10.34 12.43
N ASN A 113 6.62 -11.05 12.22
CA ASN A 113 5.37 -10.96 12.99
C ASN A 113 4.65 -9.61 12.89
N GLU A 114 5.03 -8.76 11.94
CA GLU A 114 4.37 -7.46 11.76
C GLU A 114 3.05 -7.56 11.00
N VAL A 115 2.92 -8.56 10.12
CA VAL A 115 1.73 -8.78 9.31
C VAL A 115 0.91 -9.92 9.87
N ASP A 116 -0.40 -9.73 9.98
CA ASP A 116 -1.30 -10.72 10.58
C ASP A 116 -2.01 -11.58 9.54
N GLU A 117 -2.21 -11.06 8.33
CA GLU A 117 -2.99 -11.77 7.30
C GLU A 117 -2.51 -11.35 5.92
N ILE A 118 -2.47 -12.30 4.98
CA ILE A 118 -2.06 -12.03 3.59
C ILE A 118 -3.10 -12.59 2.62
N TRP A 119 -3.53 -11.75 1.70
CA TRP A 119 -4.41 -12.14 0.58
C TRP A 119 -3.61 -12.07 -0.71
N ILE A 120 -3.75 -13.09 -1.54
CA ILE A 120 -3.12 -13.15 -2.85
C ILE A 120 -4.23 -13.13 -3.88
N THR A 121 -4.32 -12.03 -4.64
CA THR A 121 -5.46 -11.80 -5.54
C THR A 121 -5.07 -11.81 -7.01
N PHE A 122 -3.83 -12.14 -7.32
CA PHE A 122 -3.37 -12.24 -8.70
C PHE A 122 -3.34 -13.69 -9.20
#